data_44cc511aea0511a88eb64774295346a1
#
_entry.id   44cc511aea0511a88eb64774295346a1
#
_cell.length_a   1.000
_cell.length_b   1.000
_cell.length_c   1.000
_cell.angle_alpha   90.00
_cell.angle_beta   90.00
_cell.angle_gamma   90.00
#
_symmetry.space_group_name_H-M   'P 1'
#
loop_
_entity.id
_entity.type
_entity.pdbx_description
1 polymer ?
#
loop_
_entity_poly.entity_id
_entity_poly.type
_entity_poly.pdbx_seq_one_letter_code
_entity_poly.pdbx_strand_id
1 'polypeptide(L)'
;MSFSGLLSATKLISQKSKVDACYSLQETAFAMISETVERALSFTSKKELMIVGGVAANKKLSAMLKDVCKRHGCKFFVVPLQYAGDCGSQICWTGLLESQVKKGVSLKDTFVTQSWRLDSVKVDY
;
A
#
# COMPACT_ATOMS: atom_id res chain seq x y z
N MET A 1 -2.59 11.50 4.43
CA MET A 1 -1.29 11.28 5.11
C MET A 1 -0.18 11.80 4.22
N SER A 2 0.83 12.48 4.75
CA SER A 2 1.99 12.98 3.99
C SER A 2 3.28 12.67 4.75
N PHE A 3 4.30 12.22 4.02
CA PHE A 3 5.62 11.89 4.55
C PHE A 3 6.71 12.93 4.20
N SER A 4 6.35 14.02 3.51
CA SER A 4 7.30 15.04 3.06
C SER A 4 8.04 15.72 4.22
N GLY A 5 7.31 16.11 5.27
CA GLY A 5 7.91 16.69 6.47
C GLY A 5 8.82 15.72 7.22
N LEU A 6 8.43 14.45 7.28
CA LEU A 6 9.22 13.39 7.89
C LEU A 6 10.54 13.18 7.13
N LEU A 7 10.50 13.20 5.80
CA LEU A 7 11.70 13.11 4.96
C LEU A 7 12.65 14.28 5.20
N SER A 8 12.14 15.50 5.30
CA SER A 8 12.95 16.70 5.56
C SER A 8 13.63 16.65 6.93
N ALA A 9 12.89 16.25 7.97
CA ALA A 9 13.44 16.07 9.31
C ALA A 9 14.51 14.97 9.34
N THR A 10 14.28 13.85 8.65
CA THR A 10 15.25 12.75 8.59
C THR A 10 16.57 13.17 7.95
N LYS A 11 16.54 14.00 6.89
CA LYS A 11 17.75 14.55 6.27
C LYS A 11 18.62 15.33 7.24
N LEU A 12 18.02 16.10 8.15
CA LEU A 12 18.76 16.86 9.18
C LEU A 12 19.40 15.92 10.21
N ILE A 13 18.68 14.92 10.67
CA ILE A 13 19.18 13.94 11.66
C ILE A 13 20.28 13.06 11.06
N SER A 14 20.17 12.70 9.78
CA SER A 14 21.12 11.83 9.09
C SER A 14 22.55 12.39 9.04
N GLN A 15 22.73 13.69 9.20
CA GLN A 15 24.04 14.33 9.31
C GLN A 15 24.78 13.93 10.60
N LYS A 16 24.04 13.58 11.67
CA LYS A 16 24.61 13.17 12.95
C LYS A 16 24.79 11.65 13.04
N SER A 17 23.76 10.90 12.70
CA SER A 17 23.75 9.43 12.70
C SER A 17 22.80 8.90 11.62
N LYS A 18 23.37 8.22 10.61
CA LYS A 18 22.55 7.58 9.56
C LYS A 18 21.71 6.42 10.09
N VAL A 19 22.28 5.65 11.03
CA VAL A 19 21.60 4.48 11.60
C VAL A 19 20.37 4.91 12.38
N ASP A 20 20.53 5.88 13.27
CA ASP A 20 19.41 6.39 14.09
C ASP A 20 18.37 7.09 13.23
N ALA A 21 18.81 7.81 12.18
CA ALA A 21 17.89 8.44 11.23
C ALA A 21 17.04 7.41 10.48
N CYS A 22 17.65 6.33 9.98
CA CYS A 22 16.91 5.25 9.30
C CYS A 22 15.94 4.53 10.23
N TYR A 23 16.40 4.22 11.45
CA TYR A 23 15.55 3.59 12.46
C TYR A 23 14.35 4.46 12.81
N SER A 24 14.60 5.72 13.16
CA SER A 24 13.55 6.67 13.55
C SER A 24 12.56 6.92 12.42
N LEU A 25 13.05 7.05 11.18
CA LEU A 25 12.20 7.20 10.01
C LEU A 25 11.26 6.00 9.84
N GLN A 26 11.80 4.79 9.91
CA GLN A 26 11.01 3.57 9.76
C GLN A 26 9.95 3.45 10.87
N GLU A 27 10.36 3.60 12.13
CA GLU A 27 9.44 3.50 13.27
C GLU A 27 8.32 4.54 13.18
N THR A 28 8.65 5.79 12.90
CA THR A 28 7.67 6.88 12.82
C THR A 28 6.72 6.69 11.64
N ALA A 29 7.25 6.38 10.45
CA ALA A 29 6.42 6.16 9.27
C ALA A 29 5.45 4.99 9.45
N PHE A 30 5.92 3.89 10.02
CA PHE A 30 5.08 2.71 10.24
C PHE A 30 4.08 2.91 11.38
N ALA A 31 4.43 3.68 12.41
CA ALA A 31 3.48 4.07 13.45
C ALA A 31 2.33 4.92 12.86
N MET A 32 2.64 5.89 12.00
CA MET A 32 1.63 6.70 11.31
C MET A 32 0.69 5.85 10.43
N ILE A 33 1.25 4.89 9.69
CA ILE A 33 0.47 3.95 8.88
C ILE A 33 -0.43 3.10 9.79
N SER A 34 0.12 2.54 10.85
CA SER A 34 -0.61 1.68 11.78
C SER A 34 -1.77 2.41 12.46
N GLU A 35 -1.55 3.64 12.89
CA GLU A 35 -2.60 4.50 13.46
C GLU A 35 -3.73 4.77 12.44
N THR A 36 -3.36 5.08 11.19
CA THR A 36 -4.35 5.35 10.14
C THR A 36 -5.17 4.11 9.83
N VAL A 37 -4.52 2.93 9.77
CA VAL A 37 -5.20 1.65 9.56
C VAL A 37 -6.13 1.32 10.73
N GLU A 38 -5.69 1.55 11.97
CA GLU A 38 -6.49 1.33 13.17
C GLU A 38 -7.75 2.19 13.16
N ARG A 39 -7.63 3.48 12.82
CA ARG A 39 -8.78 4.37 12.62
C ARG A 39 -9.73 3.88 11.53
N ALA A 40 -9.18 3.43 10.40
CA ALA A 40 -9.97 2.90 9.29
C ALA A 40 -10.74 1.63 9.69
N LEU A 41 -10.10 0.69 10.40
CA LEU A 41 -10.76 -0.52 10.93
C LEU A 41 -11.87 -0.17 11.91
N SER A 42 -11.63 0.77 12.82
CA SER A 42 -12.63 1.25 13.77
C SER A 42 -13.83 1.90 13.07
N PHE A 43 -13.56 2.74 12.07
CA PHE A 43 -14.61 3.44 11.32
C PHE A 43 -15.43 2.51 10.43
N THR A 44 -14.78 1.58 9.74
CA THR A 44 -15.46 0.68 8.78
C THR A 44 -16.01 -0.59 9.41
N SER A 45 -15.58 -0.93 10.63
CA SER A 45 -15.94 -2.18 11.34
C SER A 45 -15.61 -3.45 10.54
N LYS A 46 -14.67 -3.38 9.58
CA LYS A 46 -14.24 -4.52 8.77
C LYS A 46 -13.47 -5.52 9.62
N LYS A 47 -13.58 -6.81 9.26
CA LYS A 47 -12.98 -7.93 10.00
C LYS A 47 -11.79 -8.56 9.27
N GLU A 48 -11.38 -7.98 8.18
CA GLU A 48 -10.25 -8.44 7.39
C GLU A 48 -9.42 -7.24 6.90
N LEU A 49 -8.12 -7.33 7.03
CA LEU A 49 -7.14 -6.37 6.50
C LEU A 49 -6.16 -7.11 5.60
N MET A 50 -6.03 -6.64 4.38
CA MET A 50 -5.01 -7.11 3.45
C MET A 50 -4.07 -5.97 3.09
N ILE A 51 -2.76 -6.22 3.14
CA ILE A 51 -1.75 -5.28 2.65
C ILE A 51 -1.07 -5.83 1.40
N VAL A 52 -0.83 -4.92 0.44
CA VAL A 52 -0.25 -5.23 -0.87
C VAL A 52 0.88 -4.25 -1.20
N GLY A 53 1.63 -4.53 -2.27
CA GLY A 53 2.73 -3.69 -2.72
C GLY A 53 4.06 -4.00 -2.05
N GLY A 54 5.15 -3.44 -2.57
CA GLY A 54 6.52 -3.77 -2.14
C GLY A 54 6.79 -3.49 -0.66
N VAL A 55 6.22 -2.43 -0.09
CA VAL A 55 6.39 -2.09 1.33
C VAL A 55 5.68 -3.09 2.25
N ALA A 56 4.65 -3.79 1.77
CA ALA A 56 3.97 -4.85 2.52
C ALA A 56 4.90 -6.03 2.88
N ALA A 57 5.99 -6.22 2.14
CA ALA A 57 7.02 -7.21 2.44
C ALA A 57 7.86 -6.87 3.68
N ASN A 58 7.77 -5.63 4.19
CA ASN A 58 8.52 -5.23 5.37
C ASN A 58 7.97 -5.93 6.63
N LYS A 59 8.84 -6.74 7.25
CA LYS A 59 8.47 -7.56 8.42
C LYS A 59 8.03 -6.71 9.63
N LYS A 60 8.63 -5.52 9.81
CA LYS A 60 8.28 -4.63 10.93
C LYS A 60 6.87 -4.06 10.77
N LEU A 61 6.56 -3.52 9.58
CA LEU A 61 5.21 -3.03 9.28
C LEU A 61 4.16 -4.13 9.42
N SER A 62 4.45 -5.32 8.85
CA SER A 62 3.55 -6.47 8.97
C SER A 62 3.31 -6.88 10.42
N ALA A 63 4.34 -6.85 11.28
CA ALA A 63 4.19 -7.16 12.70
C ALA A 63 3.28 -6.12 13.41
N MET A 64 3.50 -4.83 13.16
CA MET A 64 2.68 -3.75 13.74
C MET A 64 1.21 -3.87 13.32
N LEU A 65 0.94 -4.07 12.04
CA LEU A 65 -0.43 -4.19 11.52
C LEU A 65 -1.12 -5.49 11.98
N LYS A 66 -0.37 -6.58 12.10
CA LYS A 66 -0.89 -7.83 12.67
C LYS A 66 -1.33 -7.64 14.12
N ASP A 67 -0.58 -6.86 14.90
CA ASP A 67 -0.95 -6.55 16.28
C ASP A 67 -2.20 -5.67 16.35
N VAL A 68 -2.31 -4.65 15.49
CA VAL A 68 -3.54 -3.85 15.34
C VAL A 68 -4.73 -4.76 15.03
N CYS A 69 -4.61 -5.63 14.03
CA CYS A 69 -5.68 -6.56 13.67
C CYS A 69 -6.10 -7.47 14.82
N LYS A 70 -5.12 -7.99 15.58
CA LYS A 70 -5.39 -8.83 16.76
C LYS A 70 -6.24 -8.09 17.79
N ARG A 71 -5.91 -6.82 18.09
CA ARG A 71 -6.67 -5.99 19.04
C ARG A 71 -8.10 -5.72 18.58
N HIS A 72 -8.32 -5.60 17.27
CA HIS A 72 -9.64 -5.36 16.67
C HIS A 72 -10.42 -6.64 16.31
N GLY A 73 -9.88 -7.82 16.61
CA GLY A 73 -10.50 -9.09 16.24
C GLY A 73 -10.63 -9.25 14.71
N CYS A 74 -9.62 -8.76 13.96
CA CYS A 74 -9.56 -8.81 12.50
C CYS A 74 -8.56 -9.86 12.04
N LYS A 75 -8.82 -10.47 10.87
CA LYS A 75 -7.84 -11.29 10.17
C LYS A 75 -6.87 -10.41 9.40
N PHE A 76 -5.59 -10.77 9.42
CA PHE A 76 -4.53 -10.06 8.72
C PHE A 76 -3.96 -10.90 7.59
N PHE A 77 -3.85 -10.30 6.40
CA PHE A 77 -3.31 -10.92 5.20
C PHE A 77 -2.21 -10.05 4.58
N VAL A 78 -1.18 -10.70 4.08
CA VAL A 78 -0.11 -10.07 3.30
C VAL A 78 -0.01 -10.81 1.98
N VAL A 79 0.07 -10.08 0.87
CA VAL A 79 0.30 -10.67 -0.43
C VAL A 79 1.66 -11.40 -0.45
N PRO A 80 1.77 -12.61 -1.03
CA PRO A 80 3.04 -13.28 -1.20
C PRO A 80 4.06 -12.39 -1.92
N LEU A 81 5.33 -12.43 -1.50
CA LEU A 81 6.39 -11.54 -1.98
C LEU A 81 6.52 -11.51 -3.52
N GLN A 82 6.33 -12.65 -4.16
CA GLN A 82 6.38 -12.79 -5.62
C GLN A 82 5.33 -11.97 -6.36
N TYR A 83 4.25 -11.57 -5.68
CA TYR A 83 3.18 -10.73 -6.23
C TYR A 83 3.15 -9.32 -5.61
N ALA A 84 4.09 -9.00 -4.73
CA ALA A 84 4.09 -7.73 -4.00
C ALA A 84 4.63 -6.55 -4.81
N GLY A 85 5.42 -6.81 -5.87
CA GLY A 85 5.98 -5.79 -6.76
C GLY A 85 5.20 -5.66 -8.07
N ASP A 86 5.86 -5.10 -9.06
CA ASP A 86 5.34 -5.02 -10.42
C ASP A 86 5.12 -6.43 -10.98
N CYS A 87 3.87 -6.77 -11.20
CA CYS A 87 3.47 -8.12 -11.58
C CYS A 87 2.60 -8.09 -12.86
N GLY A 88 3.21 -8.41 -13.99
CA GLY A 88 2.51 -8.49 -15.27
C GLY A 88 1.32 -9.46 -15.26
N SER A 89 1.39 -10.54 -14.47
CA SER A 89 0.29 -11.49 -14.34
C SER A 89 -0.97 -10.87 -13.74
N GLN A 90 -0.85 -9.95 -12.79
CA GLN A 90 -1.99 -9.23 -12.20
C GLN A 90 -2.63 -8.31 -13.23
N ILE A 91 -1.81 -7.60 -14.01
CA ILE A 91 -2.30 -6.72 -15.08
C ILE A 91 -3.00 -7.53 -16.18
N CYS A 92 -2.38 -8.65 -16.61
CA CYS A 92 -3.00 -9.55 -17.59
C CYS A 92 -4.33 -10.14 -17.08
N TRP A 93 -4.38 -10.54 -15.83
CA TRP A 93 -5.61 -11.05 -15.21
C TRP A 93 -6.72 -10.00 -15.18
N THR A 94 -6.39 -8.77 -14.76
CA THR A 94 -7.34 -7.64 -14.77
C THR A 94 -7.84 -7.35 -16.18
N GLY A 95 -6.93 -7.32 -17.17
CA GLY A 95 -7.29 -7.13 -18.57
C GLY A 95 -8.19 -8.25 -19.12
N LEU A 96 -7.93 -9.51 -18.70
CA LEU A 96 -8.80 -10.64 -19.07
C LEU A 96 -10.22 -10.47 -18.51
N LEU A 97 -10.35 -10.10 -17.25
CA LEU A 97 -11.67 -9.84 -16.63
C LEU A 97 -12.39 -8.70 -17.35
N GLU A 98 -11.71 -7.59 -17.61
CA GLU A 98 -12.28 -6.44 -18.30
C GLU A 98 -12.71 -6.79 -19.73
N SER A 99 -11.96 -7.64 -20.45
CA SER A 99 -12.29 -8.07 -21.81
C SER A 99 -13.59 -8.86 -21.93
N GLN A 100 -14.09 -9.41 -20.82
CA GLN A 100 -15.38 -10.12 -20.79
C GLN A 100 -16.59 -9.16 -20.79
N VAL A 101 -16.40 -7.93 -20.36
CA VAL A 101 -17.47 -6.93 -20.19
C VAL A 101 -17.30 -5.71 -21.09
N LYS A 102 -16.09 -5.43 -21.55
CA LYS A 102 -15.77 -4.28 -22.40
C LYS A 102 -15.00 -4.69 -23.66
N LYS A 103 -15.21 -3.98 -24.74
CA LYS A 103 -14.32 -4.06 -25.92
C LYS A 103 -12.99 -3.40 -25.62
N GLY A 104 -11.91 -3.98 -26.10
CA GLY A 104 -10.58 -3.38 -26.02
C GLY A 104 -10.52 -2.01 -26.71
N VAL A 105 -9.56 -1.19 -26.34
CA VAL A 105 -9.28 0.10 -26.95
C VAL A 105 -8.30 -0.06 -28.12
N SER A 106 -8.34 0.88 -29.06
CA SER A 106 -7.37 0.91 -30.16
C SER A 106 -5.97 1.21 -29.63
N LEU A 107 -4.92 0.63 -30.24
CA LEU A 107 -3.53 0.90 -29.86
C LEU A 107 -3.17 2.38 -29.84
N LYS A 108 -3.74 3.18 -30.74
CA LYS A 108 -3.53 4.64 -30.78
C LYS A 108 -4.10 5.37 -29.56
N ASP A 109 -5.03 4.75 -28.83
CA ASP A 109 -5.68 5.31 -27.67
C ASP A 109 -5.07 4.76 -26.35
N THR A 110 -4.02 3.90 -26.46
CA THR A 110 -3.26 3.39 -25.31
C THR A 110 -2.11 4.34 -24.99
N PHE A 111 -2.25 5.11 -23.93
CA PHE A 111 -1.21 6.04 -23.46
C PHE A 111 -1.09 6.00 -21.94
N VAL A 112 0.08 6.42 -21.45
CA VAL A 112 0.34 6.48 -20.01
C VAL A 112 -0.26 7.75 -19.43
N THR A 113 -1.07 7.60 -18.39
CA THR A 113 -1.64 8.72 -17.62
C THR A 113 -1.08 8.70 -16.20
N GLN A 114 -0.07 9.54 -15.93
CA GLN A 114 0.59 9.58 -14.60
C GLN A 114 -0.32 10.06 -13.47
N SER A 115 -1.29 10.90 -13.78
CA SER A 115 -2.24 11.47 -12.81
C SER A 115 -3.50 10.62 -12.63
N TRP A 116 -3.54 9.41 -13.20
CA TRP A 116 -4.73 8.56 -13.09
C TRP A 116 -4.91 8.08 -11.65
N ARG A 117 -6.04 8.43 -11.08
CA ARG A 117 -6.35 8.13 -9.68
C ARG A 117 -7.17 6.86 -9.58
N LEU A 118 -6.83 5.98 -8.62
CA LEU A 118 -7.55 4.73 -8.38
C LEU A 118 -9.02 4.96 -7.97
N ASP A 119 -9.29 6.06 -7.28
CA ASP A 119 -10.64 6.43 -6.82
C ASP A 119 -11.54 6.99 -7.93
N SER A 120 -10.97 7.26 -9.13
CA SER A 120 -11.72 7.70 -10.31
C SER A 120 -11.96 6.58 -11.34
N VAL A 121 -11.43 5.40 -11.11
CA VAL A 121 -11.59 4.26 -12.01
C VAL A 121 -12.88 3.51 -11.69
N LYS A 122 -13.74 3.35 -12.69
CA LYS A 122 -14.92 2.50 -12.57
C LYS A 122 -14.56 1.06 -12.89
N VAL A 123 -14.79 0.18 -11.95
CA VAL A 123 -14.60 -1.27 -12.10
C VAL A 123 -15.96 -1.89 -12.40
N ASP A 124 -16.11 -2.50 -13.59
CA ASP A 124 -17.37 -3.02 -14.09
C ASP A 124 -17.36 -4.57 -14.26
N TYR A 125 -16.38 -5.26 -13.66
CA TYR A 125 -16.21 -6.72 -13.70
C TYR A 125 -16.13 -7.32 -12.31
#